data_d83bddf7087e6132c57c89953bed1b38
#
_entry.id   d83bddf7087e6132c57c89953bed1b38
#
_cell.length_a   1.000
_cell.length_b   1.000
_cell.length_c   1.000
_cell.angle_alpha   90.00
_cell.angle_beta   90.00
_cell.angle_gamma   90.00
#
_symmetry.space_group_name_H-M   'P 1'
#
loop_
_entity.id
_entity.type
_entity.pdbx_description
1 polymer ?
#
loop_
_entity_poly.entity_id
_entity_poly.type
_entity_poly.pdbx_seq_one_letter_code
_entity_poly.pdbx_strand_id
1 'polypeptide(L)'
;MQQAVFGRAANLKRGDFRGSAGEYFGIWIVNVLLTIVTLGIYSAWAKVRRNRYFYGNSFVDDHSFEYHARGMQIFIGRAIVFAYIILYNIVLTFMPFVGIALGVLMLLLLPWIVMRSLRFNARVTSYRNIRFDFTGKTWGAFVAIIIGGIVALFSFGILAPFASRWLYRYIFNNLRYGDRPF
;
A
#
# COMPACT_ATOMS: atom_id res chain seq x y z
N MET A 1 39.87 0.87 12.79
CA MET A 1 38.72 0.53 11.93
C MET A 1 37.56 -0.14 12.71
N GLN A 2 37.76 -0.93 13.74
CA GLN A 2 36.69 -1.58 14.54
C GLN A 2 35.82 -0.61 15.34
N GLN A 3 36.34 0.49 15.86
CA GLN A 3 35.57 1.47 16.66
C GLN A 3 34.50 2.23 15.85
N ALA A 4 34.68 2.42 14.55
CA ALA A 4 33.67 3.08 13.67
C ALA A 4 32.45 2.20 13.40
N VAL A 5 32.57 0.88 13.48
CA VAL A 5 31.46 -0.07 13.32
C VAL A 5 30.61 -0.14 14.58
N PHE A 6 31.22 -0.10 15.75
CA PHE A 6 30.51 -0.10 17.05
C PHE A 6 29.79 1.23 17.33
N GLY A 7 30.32 2.36 16.90
CA GLY A 7 29.65 3.66 17.03
C GLY A 7 28.37 3.78 16.20
N ARG A 8 28.27 3.07 15.07
CA ARG A 8 27.05 3.02 14.25
C ARG A 8 25.96 2.12 14.84
N ALA A 9 26.34 1.08 15.58
CA ALA A 9 25.40 0.18 16.26
C ALA A 9 24.69 0.84 17.46
N ALA A 10 25.30 1.85 18.08
CA ALA A 10 24.75 2.56 19.25
C ALA A 10 23.53 3.43 18.92
N ASN A 11 23.25 3.71 17.62
CA ASN A 11 22.12 4.53 17.19
C ASN A 11 20.96 3.70 16.54
N LEU A 12 21.03 2.37 16.59
CA LEU A 12 19.95 1.53 16.09
C LEU A 12 18.79 1.55 17.11
N LYS A 13 17.70 2.19 16.72
CA LYS A 13 16.46 2.19 17.50
C LYS A 13 15.69 0.92 17.25
N ARG A 14 15.37 0.19 18.30
CA ARG A 14 14.59 -1.05 18.23
C ARG A 14 13.11 -0.72 18.05
N GLY A 15 12.47 -1.37 17.08
CA GLY A 15 11.02 -1.38 16.96
C GLY A 15 10.42 -2.37 17.97
N ASP A 16 9.32 -1.99 18.60
CA ASP A 16 8.58 -2.80 19.56
C ASP A 16 7.09 -2.85 19.17
N PHE A 17 6.44 -3.99 19.38
CA PHE A 17 5.01 -4.15 19.15
C PHE A 17 4.32 -4.49 20.48
N ARG A 18 3.39 -3.63 20.90
CA ARG A 18 2.71 -3.72 22.20
C ARG A 18 1.24 -4.15 22.12
N GLY A 19 0.79 -4.60 20.95
CA GLY A 19 -0.57 -5.12 20.76
C GLY A 19 -0.75 -6.55 21.28
N SER A 20 -1.96 -6.88 21.73
CA SER A 20 -2.32 -8.21 22.20
C SER A 20 -3.17 -8.98 21.16
N ALA A 21 -3.00 -10.30 21.12
CA ALA A 21 -3.78 -11.16 20.22
C ALA A 21 -5.28 -11.13 20.56
N GLY A 22 -5.64 -11.07 21.87
CA GLY A 22 -7.03 -11.01 22.31
C GLY A 22 -7.76 -9.74 21.91
N GLU A 23 -7.10 -8.58 22.07
CA GLU A 23 -7.66 -7.29 21.61
C GLU A 23 -7.85 -7.27 20.09
N TYR A 24 -6.86 -7.74 19.34
CA TYR A 24 -6.97 -7.81 17.88
C TYR A 24 -8.06 -8.77 17.44
N PHE A 25 -8.21 -9.92 18.10
CA PHE A 25 -9.28 -10.86 17.80
C PHE A 25 -10.68 -10.24 17.98
N GLY A 26 -10.89 -9.46 19.06
CA GLY A 26 -12.13 -8.71 19.26
C GLY A 26 -12.41 -7.70 18.14
N ILE A 27 -11.39 -6.98 17.70
CA ILE A 27 -11.50 -6.07 16.55
C ILE A 27 -11.80 -6.84 15.26
N TRP A 28 -11.13 -7.96 15.04
CA TRP A 28 -11.25 -8.76 13.84
C TRP A 28 -12.65 -9.37 13.69
N ILE A 29 -13.20 -10.02 14.76
CA ILE A 29 -14.51 -10.67 14.70
C ILE A 29 -15.63 -9.66 14.41
N VAL A 30 -15.61 -8.49 15.05
CA VAL A 30 -16.57 -7.41 14.80
C VAL A 30 -16.47 -6.92 13.35
N ASN A 31 -15.25 -6.73 12.85
CA ASN A 31 -15.03 -6.30 11.48
C ASN A 31 -15.51 -7.33 10.45
N VAL A 32 -15.34 -8.63 10.72
CA VAL A 32 -15.83 -9.71 9.85
C VAL A 32 -17.35 -9.71 9.84
N LEU A 33 -17.99 -9.72 11.01
CA LEU A 33 -19.45 -9.72 11.12
C LEU A 33 -20.09 -8.53 10.39
N LEU A 34 -19.57 -7.31 10.64
CA LEU A 34 -20.07 -6.11 9.97
C LEU A 34 -19.81 -6.14 8.46
N THR A 35 -18.69 -6.72 8.02
CA THR A 35 -18.40 -6.85 6.59
C THR A 35 -19.37 -7.81 5.91
N ILE A 36 -19.73 -8.92 6.55
CA ILE A 36 -20.71 -9.89 6.04
C ILE A 36 -22.10 -9.25 5.97
N VAL A 37 -22.57 -8.65 7.07
CA VAL A 37 -23.90 -8.02 7.16
C VAL A 37 -24.06 -6.89 6.15
N THR A 38 -23.00 -6.15 5.86
CA THR A 38 -23.03 -5.03 4.89
C THR A 38 -22.62 -5.43 3.47
N LEU A 39 -22.57 -6.74 3.15
CA LEU A 39 -22.15 -7.26 1.84
C LEU A 39 -20.82 -6.67 1.34
N GLY A 40 -19.86 -6.50 2.27
CA GLY A 40 -18.53 -5.99 1.96
C GLY A 40 -18.34 -4.47 2.04
N ILE A 41 -19.41 -3.67 2.16
CA ILE A 41 -19.34 -2.21 2.23
C ILE A 41 -18.48 -1.77 3.42
N TYR A 42 -18.70 -2.37 4.60
CA TYR A 42 -17.97 -2.04 5.81
C TYR A 42 -16.46 -2.36 5.74
N SER A 43 -16.02 -3.16 4.80
CA SER A 43 -14.61 -3.57 4.66
C SER A 43 -13.62 -2.38 4.55
N ALA A 44 -14.09 -1.20 4.10
CA ALA A 44 -13.28 0.02 4.06
C ALA A 44 -12.99 0.57 5.47
N TRP A 45 -13.99 0.57 6.35
CA TRP A 45 -13.85 0.98 7.75
C TRP A 45 -13.09 -0.08 8.56
N ALA A 46 -13.34 -1.36 8.28
CA ALA A 46 -12.58 -2.47 8.86
C ALA A 46 -11.07 -2.33 8.62
N LYS A 47 -10.68 -1.94 7.39
CA LYS A 47 -9.27 -1.66 7.05
C LYS A 47 -8.70 -0.51 7.90
N VAL A 48 -9.44 0.58 8.06
CA VAL A 48 -8.99 1.71 8.89
C VAL A 48 -8.83 1.29 10.35
N ARG A 49 -9.82 0.58 10.91
CA ARG A 49 -9.79 0.11 12.30
C ARG A 49 -8.61 -0.83 12.55
N ARG A 50 -8.37 -1.78 11.64
CA ARG A 50 -7.22 -2.68 11.69
C ARG A 50 -5.90 -1.89 11.65
N ASN A 51 -5.75 -0.99 10.68
CA ASN A 51 -4.51 -0.24 10.54
C ASN A 51 -4.24 0.66 11.75
N ARG A 52 -5.26 1.32 12.30
CA ARG A 52 -5.11 2.12 13.54
C ARG A 52 -4.61 1.27 14.69
N TYR A 53 -5.12 0.05 14.84
CA TYR A 53 -4.64 -0.86 15.88
C TYR A 53 -3.17 -1.21 15.70
N PHE A 54 -2.77 -1.66 14.51
CA PHE A 54 -1.38 -2.06 14.27
C PHE A 54 -0.41 -0.87 14.35
N TYR A 55 -0.72 0.25 13.73
CA TYR A 55 0.13 1.43 13.78
C TYR A 55 0.22 2.01 15.20
N GLY A 56 -0.88 2.10 15.92
CA GLY A 56 -0.90 2.60 17.30
C GLY A 56 -0.16 1.70 18.29
N ASN A 57 -0.02 0.40 17.99
CA ASN A 57 0.73 -0.56 18.81
C ASN A 57 2.16 -0.83 18.30
N SER A 58 2.57 -0.20 17.18
CA SER A 58 3.95 -0.27 16.69
C SER A 58 4.73 0.93 17.19
N PHE A 59 5.75 0.67 18.01
CA PHE A 59 6.56 1.70 18.66
C PHE A 59 7.98 1.71 18.11
N VAL A 60 8.55 2.88 17.97
CA VAL A 60 9.98 3.12 17.73
C VAL A 60 10.38 4.25 18.66
N ASP A 61 11.39 4.06 19.50
CA ASP A 61 11.86 5.09 20.44
C ASP A 61 10.71 5.62 21.33
N ASP A 62 9.89 4.70 21.90
CA ASP A 62 8.72 4.95 22.74
C ASP A 62 7.60 5.81 22.12
N HIS A 63 7.64 6.04 20.82
CA HIS A 63 6.58 6.72 20.11
C HIS A 63 5.90 5.75 19.13
N SER A 64 4.56 5.78 19.10
CA SER A 64 3.76 4.97 18.16
C SER A 64 3.59 5.68 16.82
N PHE A 65 3.26 4.88 15.82
CA PHE A 65 2.76 5.41 14.55
C PHE A 65 1.28 5.74 14.66
N GLU A 66 0.83 6.70 13.85
CA GLU A 66 -0.58 7.08 13.77
C GLU A 66 -1.09 6.89 12.35
N TYR A 67 -2.37 6.49 12.24
CA TYR A 67 -3.04 6.26 10.95
C TYR A 67 -4.27 7.14 10.83
N HIS A 68 -4.23 8.13 9.94
CA HIS A 68 -5.23 9.21 9.81
C HIS A 68 -6.27 8.98 8.71
N ALA A 69 -6.24 7.87 7.97
CA ALA A 69 -7.21 7.61 6.93
C ALA A 69 -8.64 7.54 7.47
N ARG A 70 -9.59 7.96 6.65
CA ARG A 70 -11.03 7.82 6.91
C ARG A 70 -11.60 6.69 6.06
N GLY A 71 -12.55 5.91 6.63
CA GLY A 71 -13.19 4.79 5.93
C GLY A 71 -13.82 5.21 4.60
N MET A 72 -14.48 6.39 4.57
CA MET A 72 -15.09 6.92 3.35
C MET A 72 -14.10 7.15 2.21
N GLN A 73 -12.87 7.60 2.49
CA GLN A 73 -11.84 7.78 1.45
C GLN A 73 -11.47 6.45 0.78
N ILE A 74 -11.37 5.38 1.58
CA ILE A 74 -11.09 4.03 1.07
C ILE A 74 -12.30 3.48 0.34
N PHE A 75 -13.50 3.71 0.87
CA PHE A 75 -14.75 3.27 0.27
C PHE A 75 -14.96 3.87 -1.13
N ILE A 76 -14.81 5.19 -1.28
CA ILE A 76 -14.94 5.86 -2.59
C ILE A 76 -13.96 5.25 -3.61
N GLY A 77 -12.70 5.05 -3.23
CA GLY A 77 -11.71 4.42 -4.12
C GLY A 77 -12.12 3.01 -4.56
N ARG A 78 -12.67 2.19 -3.63
CA ARG A 78 -13.17 0.85 -3.95
C ARG A 78 -14.42 0.88 -4.81
N ALA A 79 -15.35 1.80 -4.53
CA ALA A 79 -16.59 1.95 -5.31
C ALA A 79 -16.29 2.31 -6.77
N ILE A 80 -15.31 3.20 -7.02
CA ILE A 80 -14.87 3.54 -8.38
C ILE A 80 -14.33 2.30 -9.10
N VAL A 81 -13.45 1.53 -8.43
CA VAL A 81 -12.89 0.30 -9.03
C VAL A 81 -13.98 -0.73 -9.29
N PHE A 82 -14.92 -0.90 -8.37
CA PHE A 82 -16.03 -1.84 -8.51
C PHE A 82 -16.96 -1.44 -9.68
N ALA A 83 -17.33 -0.16 -9.77
CA ALA A 83 -18.11 0.38 -10.89
C ALA A 83 -17.39 0.17 -12.24
N TYR A 84 -16.06 0.40 -12.27
CA TYR A 84 -15.27 0.13 -13.46
C TYR A 84 -15.30 -1.36 -13.85
N ILE A 85 -15.15 -2.27 -12.89
CA ILE A 85 -15.19 -3.73 -13.16
C ILE A 85 -16.54 -4.14 -13.77
N ILE A 86 -17.66 -3.63 -13.23
CA ILE A 86 -19.00 -3.90 -13.76
C ILE A 86 -19.10 -3.39 -15.22
N LEU A 87 -18.75 -2.12 -15.43
CA LEU A 87 -18.80 -1.50 -16.75
C LEU A 87 -17.90 -2.25 -17.76
N TYR A 88 -16.69 -2.60 -17.33
CA TYR A 88 -15.74 -3.36 -18.13
C TYR A 88 -16.31 -4.71 -18.58
N ASN A 89 -16.94 -5.48 -17.67
CA ASN A 89 -17.54 -6.77 -18.01
C ASN A 89 -18.72 -6.61 -18.98
N ILE A 90 -19.56 -5.58 -18.82
CA ILE A 90 -20.66 -5.28 -19.75
C ILE A 90 -20.09 -4.97 -21.14
N VAL A 91 -19.11 -4.07 -21.22
CA VAL A 91 -18.50 -3.69 -22.51
C VAL A 91 -17.79 -4.88 -23.15
N LEU A 92 -17.07 -5.68 -22.38
CA LEU A 92 -16.39 -6.88 -22.91
C LEU A 92 -17.37 -7.89 -23.49
N THR A 93 -18.55 -8.04 -22.89
CA THR A 93 -19.58 -8.98 -23.35
C THR A 93 -20.26 -8.51 -24.67
N PHE A 94 -20.61 -7.22 -24.76
CA PHE A 94 -21.34 -6.69 -25.91
C PHE A 94 -20.45 -6.14 -27.02
N MET A 95 -19.24 -5.69 -26.69
CA MET A 95 -18.28 -5.09 -27.60
C MET A 95 -16.86 -5.60 -27.34
N PRO A 96 -16.52 -6.86 -27.67
CA PRO A 96 -15.27 -7.51 -27.27
C PRO A 96 -14.01 -6.72 -27.62
N PHE A 97 -13.93 -6.14 -28.82
CA PHE A 97 -12.77 -5.35 -29.24
C PHE A 97 -12.58 -4.08 -28.41
N VAL A 98 -13.69 -3.40 -28.05
CA VAL A 98 -13.65 -2.22 -27.16
C VAL A 98 -13.26 -2.65 -25.74
N GLY A 99 -13.78 -3.78 -25.28
CA GLY A 99 -13.41 -4.36 -23.98
C GLY A 99 -11.91 -4.67 -23.88
N ILE A 100 -11.33 -5.29 -24.92
CA ILE A 100 -9.88 -5.56 -24.97
C ILE A 100 -9.09 -4.24 -24.91
N ALA A 101 -9.48 -3.23 -25.70
CA ALA A 101 -8.82 -1.92 -25.69
C ALA A 101 -8.89 -1.24 -24.31
N LEU A 102 -10.03 -1.30 -23.63
CA LEU A 102 -10.19 -0.81 -22.25
C LEU A 102 -9.33 -1.59 -21.25
N GLY A 103 -9.18 -2.90 -21.41
CA GLY A 103 -8.30 -3.72 -20.59
C GLY A 103 -6.83 -3.33 -20.74
N VAL A 104 -6.37 -3.11 -21.96
CA VAL A 104 -5.02 -2.62 -22.25
C VAL A 104 -4.81 -1.22 -21.65
N LEU A 105 -5.77 -0.31 -21.81
CA LEU A 105 -5.72 1.02 -21.21
C LEU A 105 -5.60 0.94 -19.69
N MET A 106 -6.37 0.07 -19.04
CA MET A 106 -6.31 -0.12 -17.60
C MET A 106 -4.95 -0.66 -17.14
N LEU A 107 -4.37 -1.57 -17.90
CA LEU A 107 -3.02 -2.08 -17.64
C LEU A 107 -1.98 -0.95 -17.67
N LEU A 108 -2.07 -0.04 -18.64
CA LEU A 108 -1.18 1.11 -18.75
C LEU A 108 -1.40 2.15 -17.63
N LEU A 109 -2.64 2.25 -17.10
CA LEU A 109 -2.96 3.13 -15.98
C LEU A 109 -2.57 2.54 -14.61
N LEU A 110 -2.32 1.23 -14.51
CA LEU A 110 -1.95 0.55 -13.26
C LEU A 110 -0.80 1.24 -12.50
N PRO A 111 0.35 1.60 -13.13
CA PRO A 111 1.44 2.27 -12.43
C PRO A 111 1.04 3.61 -11.80
N TRP A 112 0.17 4.36 -12.48
CA TRP A 112 -0.36 5.62 -11.94
C TRP A 112 -1.25 5.38 -10.71
N ILE A 113 -2.13 4.36 -10.77
CA ILE A 113 -3.01 3.98 -9.65
C ILE A 113 -2.17 3.54 -8.44
N VAL A 114 -1.15 2.69 -8.66
CA VAL A 114 -0.25 2.23 -7.61
C VAL A 114 0.50 3.40 -6.98
N MET A 115 1.07 4.30 -7.79
CA MET A 115 1.74 5.50 -7.29
C MET A 115 0.80 6.38 -6.44
N ARG A 116 -0.44 6.58 -6.88
CA ARG A 116 -1.46 7.31 -6.12
C ARG A 116 -1.78 6.62 -4.79
N SER A 117 -1.89 5.29 -4.79
CA SER A 117 -2.13 4.49 -3.59
C SER A 117 -0.96 4.58 -2.59
N LEU A 118 0.28 4.50 -3.07
CA LEU A 118 1.48 4.66 -2.23
C LEU A 118 1.53 6.05 -1.59
N ARG A 119 1.27 7.10 -2.39
CA ARG A 119 1.20 8.48 -1.89
C ARG A 119 0.10 8.67 -0.85
N PHE A 120 -1.08 8.11 -1.09
CA PHE A 120 -2.16 8.14 -0.11
C PHE A 120 -1.76 7.45 1.19
N ASN A 121 -1.22 6.22 1.12
CA ASN A 121 -0.82 5.46 2.31
C ASN A 121 0.29 6.18 3.09
N ALA A 122 1.26 6.80 2.42
CA ALA A 122 2.29 7.60 3.08
C ALA A 122 1.66 8.80 3.83
N ARG A 123 0.84 9.60 3.15
CA ARG A 123 0.26 10.84 3.72
C ARG A 123 -0.71 10.62 4.88
N VAL A 124 -1.36 9.47 4.95
CA VAL A 124 -2.25 9.13 6.07
C VAL A 124 -1.53 8.50 7.25
N THR A 125 -0.23 8.29 7.15
CA THR A 125 0.61 7.76 8.22
C THR A 125 1.49 8.88 8.79
N SER A 126 1.59 8.97 10.11
CA SER A 126 2.51 9.86 10.79
C SER A 126 3.30 9.13 11.87
N TYR A 127 4.45 9.68 12.21
CA TYR A 127 5.27 9.30 13.34
C TYR A 127 5.77 10.57 14.01
N ARG A 128 5.62 10.70 15.32
CA ARG A 128 5.98 11.91 16.11
C ARG A 128 5.40 13.20 15.51
N ASN A 129 4.13 13.18 15.11
CA ASN A 129 3.39 14.27 14.43
C ASN A 129 3.94 14.69 13.05
N ILE A 130 4.95 13.99 12.51
CA ILE A 130 5.46 14.24 11.16
C ILE A 130 4.86 13.21 10.22
N ARG A 131 4.21 13.68 9.15
CA ARG A 131 3.61 12.80 8.13
C ARG A 131 4.67 12.29 7.17
N PHE A 132 4.49 11.07 6.72
CA PHE A 132 5.22 10.55 5.59
C PHE A 132 4.68 11.14 4.28
N ASP A 133 5.53 11.25 3.28
CA ASP A 133 5.12 11.58 1.91
C ASP A 133 5.81 10.64 0.91
N PHE A 134 5.24 10.57 -0.28
CA PHE A 134 5.76 9.76 -1.38
C PHE A 134 5.90 10.63 -2.63
N THR A 135 7.15 10.83 -3.07
CA THR A 135 7.50 11.74 -4.18
C THR A 135 7.73 11.01 -5.51
N GLY A 136 7.50 9.70 -5.55
CA GLY A 136 7.70 8.89 -6.75
C GLY A 136 6.90 9.42 -7.95
N LYS A 137 7.55 9.37 -9.13
CA LYS A 137 6.96 9.75 -10.41
C LYS A 137 6.29 8.53 -11.08
N THR A 138 5.25 8.77 -11.88
CA THR A 138 4.53 7.72 -12.61
C THR A 138 5.43 6.90 -13.52
N TRP A 139 6.43 7.53 -14.16
CA TRP A 139 7.39 6.82 -15.02
C TRP A 139 8.23 5.80 -14.24
N GLY A 140 8.70 6.14 -13.04
CA GLY A 140 9.42 5.19 -12.19
C GLY A 140 8.55 4.00 -11.78
N ALA A 141 7.26 4.24 -11.48
CA ALA A 141 6.29 3.19 -11.21
C ALA A 141 6.05 2.31 -12.45
N PHE A 142 5.97 2.92 -13.65
CA PHE A 142 5.80 2.20 -14.91
C PHE A 142 6.97 1.24 -15.15
N VAL A 143 8.21 1.70 -15.03
CA VAL A 143 9.40 0.86 -15.19
C VAL A 143 9.40 -0.28 -14.16
N ALA A 144 9.15 0.02 -12.89
CA ALA A 144 9.18 -0.99 -11.84
C ALA A 144 8.07 -2.04 -11.96
N ILE A 145 6.87 -1.65 -12.39
CA ILE A 145 5.69 -2.53 -12.41
C ILE A 145 5.55 -3.21 -13.78
N ILE A 146 5.51 -2.44 -14.86
CA ILE A 146 5.25 -3.00 -16.21
C ILE A 146 6.50 -3.71 -16.73
N ILE A 147 7.64 -3.04 -16.77
CA ILE A 147 8.87 -3.64 -17.30
C ILE A 147 9.33 -4.76 -16.36
N GLY A 148 9.30 -4.54 -15.05
CA GLY A 148 9.61 -5.59 -14.07
C GLY A 148 8.68 -6.79 -14.17
N GLY A 149 7.38 -6.57 -14.37
CA GLY A 149 6.38 -7.63 -14.59
C GLY A 149 6.62 -8.41 -15.88
N ILE A 150 6.92 -7.71 -17.00
CA ILE A 150 7.26 -8.34 -18.29
C ILE A 150 8.51 -9.21 -18.13
N VAL A 151 9.57 -8.69 -17.51
CA VAL A 151 10.80 -9.45 -17.28
C VAL A 151 10.55 -10.69 -16.43
N ALA A 152 9.75 -10.57 -15.37
CA ALA A 152 9.38 -11.71 -14.53
C ALA A 152 8.54 -12.75 -15.30
N LEU A 153 7.58 -12.30 -16.12
CA LEU A 153 6.71 -13.19 -16.91
C LEU A 153 7.52 -13.97 -17.96
N PHE A 154 8.32 -13.28 -18.78
CA PHE A 154 9.10 -13.91 -19.86
C PHE A 154 10.26 -14.79 -19.35
N SER A 155 10.68 -14.61 -18.11
CA SER A 155 11.64 -15.49 -17.46
C SER A 155 10.99 -16.66 -16.70
N PHE A 156 9.70 -16.93 -16.91
CA PHE A 156 8.93 -17.92 -16.15
C PHE A 156 9.09 -17.78 -14.63
N GLY A 157 9.21 -16.53 -14.14
CA GLY A 157 9.35 -16.24 -12.71
C GLY A 157 10.79 -16.27 -12.18
N ILE A 158 11.77 -16.74 -12.93
CA ILE A 158 13.18 -16.82 -12.48
C ILE A 158 13.72 -15.43 -12.10
N LEU A 159 13.36 -14.39 -12.86
CA LEU A 159 13.79 -13.02 -12.60
C LEU A 159 12.82 -12.23 -11.70
N ALA A 160 11.79 -12.86 -11.13
CA ALA A 160 10.86 -12.19 -10.21
C ALA A 160 11.55 -11.52 -8.99
N PRO A 161 12.62 -12.08 -8.37
CA PRO A 161 13.34 -11.40 -7.29
C PRO A 161 13.95 -10.06 -7.73
N PHE A 162 14.43 -9.96 -8.98
CA PHE A 162 14.97 -8.70 -9.51
C PHE A 162 13.86 -7.66 -9.76
N ALA A 163 12.71 -8.08 -10.31
CA ALA A 163 11.54 -7.23 -10.47
C ALA A 163 11.04 -6.71 -9.11
N SER A 164 10.97 -7.56 -8.10
CA SER A 164 10.63 -7.18 -6.73
C SER A 164 11.63 -6.17 -6.16
N ARG A 165 12.95 -6.40 -6.37
CA ARG A 165 13.99 -5.45 -5.96
C ARG A 165 13.82 -4.09 -6.61
N TRP A 166 13.47 -4.01 -7.91
CA TRP A 166 13.20 -2.74 -8.59
C TRP A 166 12.02 -2.01 -7.97
N LEU A 167 10.93 -2.73 -7.69
CA LEU A 167 9.74 -2.16 -7.05
C LEU A 167 10.05 -1.63 -5.65
N TYR A 168 10.72 -2.42 -4.79
CA TYR A 168 11.10 -1.99 -3.46
C TYR A 168 12.07 -0.80 -3.49
N ARG A 169 13.06 -0.83 -4.38
CA ARG A 169 13.97 0.31 -4.57
C ARG A 169 13.23 1.57 -4.99
N TYR A 170 12.26 1.45 -5.91
CA TYR A 170 11.40 2.58 -6.28
C TYR A 170 10.62 3.11 -5.09
N ILE A 171 10.02 2.23 -4.27
CA ILE A 171 9.22 2.63 -3.11
C ILE A 171 10.10 3.33 -2.07
N PHE A 172 11.19 2.71 -1.63
CA PHE A 172 12.02 3.25 -0.55
C PHE A 172 12.79 4.52 -0.95
N ASN A 173 13.29 4.60 -2.18
CA ASN A 173 14.00 5.80 -2.63
C ASN A 173 13.09 7.03 -2.79
N ASN A 174 11.78 6.84 -2.87
CA ASN A 174 10.81 7.93 -3.01
C ASN A 174 9.96 8.16 -1.75
N LEU A 175 10.17 7.38 -0.70
CA LEU A 175 9.53 7.60 0.58
C LEU A 175 10.25 8.74 1.32
N ARG A 176 9.49 9.62 1.95
CA ARG A 176 10.01 10.76 2.73
C ARG A 176 9.37 10.78 4.10
N TYR A 177 10.13 11.23 5.06
CA TYR A 177 9.68 11.55 6.41
C TYR A 177 9.78 13.07 6.62
N GLY A 178 8.65 13.77 6.54
CA GLY A 178 8.64 15.21 6.39
C GLY A 178 9.40 15.64 5.13
N ASP A 179 10.39 16.53 5.28
CA ASP A 179 11.21 17.03 4.16
C ASP A 179 12.45 16.17 3.86
N ARG A 180 12.73 15.15 4.67
CA ARG A 180 13.93 14.32 4.54
C ARG A 180 13.64 13.02 3.78
N PRO A 181 14.55 12.57 2.90
CA PRO A 181 14.47 11.23 2.32
C PRO A 181 14.61 10.18 3.44
N PHE A 182 13.95 9.04 3.23
CA PHE A 182 14.00 7.92 4.17
C PHE A 182 15.27 7.09 3.99
#